data_b094349fbef50f59483689689e7eda1e
#
_entry.id   b094349fbef50f59483689689e7eda1e
#
_cell.length_a   1.000
_cell.length_b   1.000
_cell.length_c   1.000
_cell.angle_alpha   90.00
_cell.angle_beta   90.00
_cell.angle_gamma   90.00
#
_symmetry.space_group_name_H-M   'P 1'
#
loop_
_entity.id
_entity.type
_entity.pdbx_description
1 polymer ?
#
loop_
_entity_poly.entity_id
_entity_poly.type
_entity_poly.pdbx_seq_one_letter_code
_entity_poly.pdbx_strand_id
1 'polypeptide(L)'
;NALGDKVVVSYSSAFKSVTYDATTGLLAVELLDGEKLTLSVFDDFGLTVTASDNETFRLGETRAFEVVQNNVAEAVIDAPAGWTAVLGETTLTVKAPATFDAASQQAAVSVTVYSDRKYRKLVTLNVTLLDEQVDANAALAWRNFKAGTADNVLLDYSYAGYKHGEEAPADVWGLGYKVYNVVDYGADPTGVRSSRGALAALLKELKLSGRSDAGANLANANARAVIYFPEGRFVLHNDDDNVVDPTSANQKYTDSKGNNRSEEIFIRGGYFVLKGAGRGKTTLVMDTPNLPNNSEQMWSSPMMINIKHNSGLSDLTTVTGDAARGTFSVEVASAAGIGKGDWVCLSLSNNDPTLVAQELAPHRVEGNMTDIQTITVEDYHQVASVSGNRVTFAEPIMYAVEAKWGWKIRKYPHYEHVGVEDLTFEGRSKENFGHHASWEDDGAYKPLNMMRLTDSWIRRVDFRGVSEALSIVSSANCSAYDIEISGNRGHSGVRSQSSSRIFIGKVCDRSRGQAVSPPYTSTGYFENAGQYHASGVSNTSLGAVLWNNTWGDDAFFESHSRQPRA
;
A
#
# COMPACT_ATOMS: atom_id res chain seq x y z
N ASN A 1 -20.78 15.05 -42.34
CA ASN A 1 -22.09 15.42 -42.53
C ASN A 1 -22.94 14.25 -42.97
N ALA A 2 -23.75 13.90 -42.06
CA ALA A 2 -24.59 12.74 -42.19
C ALA A 2 -25.34 12.78 -43.53
N LEU A 3 -25.48 11.68 -44.16
CA LEU A 3 -26.75 11.28 -44.74
C LEU A 3 -27.21 11.96 -46.03
N GLY A 4 -26.42 12.63 -46.74
CA GLY A 4 -26.89 13.16 -48.01
C GLY A 4 -25.85 13.87 -48.87
N ASP A 5 -24.79 14.30 -48.25
CA ASP A 5 -23.75 15.00 -48.96
C ASP A 5 -22.85 14.01 -49.69
N LYS A 6 -22.85 14.09 -51.02
CA LYS A 6 -21.88 13.37 -51.84
C LYS A 6 -20.50 13.85 -51.45
N VAL A 7 -19.71 13.00 -50.77
CA VAL A 7 -18.28 13.21 -50.74
C VAL A 7 -17.75 12.92 -52.13
N VAL A 8 -17.56 13.95 -52.92
CA VAL A 8 -16.88 13.84 -54.19
C VAL A 8 -15.40 13.86 -53.91
N VAL A 9 -14.81 12.70 -53.75
CA VAL A 9 -13.36 12.54 -53.79
C VAL A 9 -12.98 12.61 -55.26
N SER A 10 -12.48 13.74 -55.70
CA SER A 10 -11.91 13.83 -57.04
C SER A 10 -10.68 12.92 -57.04
N TYR A 11 -10.68 11.95 -57.95
CA TYR A 11 -9.55 11.09 -58.23
C TYR A 11 -8.43 11.97 -58.81
N SER A 12 -7.69 12.61 -57.95
CA SER A 12 -6.40 13.17 -58.35
C SER A 12 -5.36 12.07 -58.20
N SER A 13 -4.30 12.16 -58.97
CA SER A 13 -3.16 11.26 -59.01
C SER A 13 -2.44 11.06 -57.65
N ALA A 14 -3.11 11.37 -56.54
CA ALA A 14 -2.53 11.36 -55.21
C ALA A 14 -2.81 10.10 -54.35
N PHE A 15 -3.72 9.22 -54.80
CA PHE A 15 -4.11 8.05 -54.03
C PHE A 15 -3.57 6.77 -54.68
N LYS A 16 -2.93 5.93 -53.87
CA LYS A 16 -2.48 4.60 -54.26
C LYS A 16 -3.59 3.57 -54.11
N SER A 17 -4.34 3.65 -53.02
CA SER A 17 -5.50 2.81 -52.79
C SER A 17 -6.53 3.50 -51.90
N VAL A 18 -7.79 3.12 -52.08
CA VAL A 18 -8.91 3.51 -51.21
C VAL A 18 -9.72 2.25 -50.97
N THR A 19 -9.81 1.82 -49.71
CA THR A 19 -10.60 0.66 -49.30
C THR A 19 -11.62 1.08 -48.27
N TYR A 20 -12.85 0.61 -48.44
CA TYR A 20 -13.93 0.85 -47.51
C TYR A 20 -14.36 -0.45 -46.86
N ASP A 21 -14.35 -0.48 -45.54
CA ASP A 21 -14.91 -1.57 -44.76
C ASP A 21 -16.33 -1.25 -44.32
N ALA A 22 -17.27 -1.92 -44.92
CA ALA A 22 -18.71 -1.71 -44.65
C ALA A 22 -19.12 -2.20 -43.24
N THR A 23 -18.29 -3.01 -42.56
CA THR A 23 -18.57 -3.52 -41.22
C THR A 23 -18.19 -2.51 -40.14
N THR A 24 -17.08 -1.81 -40.36
CA THR A 24 -16.56 -0.83 -39.39
C THR A 24 -16.87 0.60 -39.77
N GLY A 25 -17.32 0.86 -41.00
CA GLY A 25 -17.54 2.21 -41.51
C GLY A 25 -16.25 3.00 -41.74
N LEU A 26 -15.12 2.32 -41.84
CA LEU A 26 -13.81 2.94 -42.02
C LEU A 26 -13.42 3.01 -43.49
N LEU A 27 -13.00 4.19 -43.93
CA LEU A 27 -12.37 4.43 -45.21
C LEU A 27 -10.85 4.51 -44.97
N ALA A 28 -10.10 3.54 -45.44
CA ALA A 28 -8.65 3.57 -45.43
C ALA A 28 -8.13 4.07 -46.79
N VAL A 29 -7.33 5.13 -46.74
CA VAL A 29 -6.74 5.77 -47.90
C VAL A 29 -5.23 5.66 -47.77
N GLU A 30 -4.56 5.10 -48.77
CA GLU A 30 -3.11 5.10 -48.89
C GLU A 30 -2.70 6.10 -49.98
N LEU A 31 -1.90 7.08 -49.62
CA LEU A 31 -1.37 8.09 -50.52
C LEU A 31 -0.19 7.54 -51.35
N LEU A 32 0.19 8.18 -52.42
CA LEU A 32 1.31 7.74 -53.28
C LEU A 32 2.67 7.82 -52.58
N ASP A 33 2.79 8.66 -51.56
CA ASP A 33 3.98 8.80 -50.73
C ASP A 33 4.06 7.73 -49.61
N GLY A 34 3.03 6.88 -49.50
CA GLY A 34 2.94 5.81 -48.50
C GLY A 34 2.26 6.19 -47.19
N GLU A 35 1.85 7.44 -47.02
CA GLU A 35 1.04 7.86 -45.87
C GLU A 35 -0.33 7.17 -45.89
N LYS A 36 -0.77 6.72 -44.72
CA LYS A 36 -2.06 6.03 -44.54
C LYS A 36 -2.97 6.87 -43.68
N LEU A 37 -4.12 7.21 -44.22
CA LEU A 37 -5.19 7.94 -43.55
C LEU A 37 -6.36 6.98 -43.31
N THR A 38 -6.93 7.02 -42.12
CA THR A 38 -8.15 6.30 -41.80
C THR A 38 -9.22 7.31 -41.43
N LEU A 39 -10.31 7.31 -42.16
CA LEU A 39 -11.44 8.21 -41.95
C LEU A 39 -12.65 7.39 -41.54
N SER A 40 -13.31 7.75 -40.44
CA SER A 40 -14.63 7.21 -40.09
C SER A 40 -15.68 7.93 -40.94
N VAL A 41 -16.46 7.16 -41.70
CA VAL A 41 -17.54 7.70 -42.52
C VAL A 41 -18.83 7.85 -41.73
N PHE A 42 -18.87 7.29 -40.50
CA PHE A 42 -20.06 7.20 -39.64
C PHE A 42 -19.76 7.53 -38.17
N ASP A 43 -19.12 8.67 -37.91
CA ASP A 43 -18.81 9.10 -36.54
C ASP A 43 -20.07 9.31 -35.66
N ASP A 44 -21.22 9.48 -36.29
CA ASP A 44 -22.49 9.75 -35.62
C ASP A 44 -23.39 8.52 -35.43
N PHE A 45 -22.92 7.31 -35.79
CA PHE A 45 -23.71 6.08 -35.64
C PHE A 45 -23.08 5.13 -34.63
N GLY A 46 -23.87 4.69 -33.67
CA GLY A 46 -23.43 3.62 -32.77
C GLY A 46 -24.14 3.58 -31.43
N LEU A 47 -23.73 2.60 -30.63
CA LEU A 47 -24.13 2.39 -29.25
C LEU A 47 -22.88 2.37 -28.39
N THR A 48 -22.88 3.12 -27.30
CA THR A 48 -21.89 3.01 -26.22
C THR A 48 -22.58 2.56 -24.97
N VAL A 49 -22.00 1.57 -24.28
CA VAL A 49 -22.46 1.05 -22.99
C VAL A 49 -21.42 1.42 -21.95
N THR A 50 -21.84 2.08 -20.87
CA THR A 50 -20.96 2.40 -19.73
C THR A 50 -20.92 1.19 -18.80
N ALA A 51 -19.87 0.37 -18.92
CA ALA A 51 -19.66 -0.84 -18.15
C ALA A 51 -18.17 -1.12 -17.98
N SER A 52 -17.82 -2.01 -17.04
CA SER A 52 -16.47 -2.56 -16.93
C SER A 52 -16.22 -3.63 -18.00
N ASP A 53 -14.96 -4.04 -18.17
CA ASP A 53 -14.59 -5.06 -19.16
C ASP A 53 -15.29 -6.41 -18.92
N ASN A 54 -15.71 -6.68 -17.70
CA ASN A 54 -16.48 -7.87 -17.33
C ASN A 54 -17.35 -7.55 -16.10
N GLU A 55 -18.67 -7.71 -16.25
CA GLU A 55 -19.65 -7.45 -15.20
C GLU A 55 -20.05 -8.73 -14.48
N THR A 56 -20.03 -8.71 -13.15
CA THR A 56 -20.36 -9.88 -12.31
C THR A 56 -21.77 -9.79 -11.78
N PHE A 57 -22.56 -10.84 -11.94
CA PHE A 57 -23.96 -10.92 -11.52
C PHE A 57 -24.20 -12.04 -10.53
N ARG A 58 -25.14 -11.84 -9.62
CA ARG A 58 -25.73 -12.90 -8.79
C ARG A 58 -26.88 -13.59 -9.53
N LEU A 59 -27.27 -14.76 -9.03
CA LEU A 59 -28.44 -15.49 -9.57
C LEU A 59 -29.71 -14.63 -9.54
N GLY A 60 -30.35 -14.47 -10.70
CA GLY A 60 -31.56 -13.68 -10.84
C GLY A 60 -31.41 -12.17 -10.73
N GLU A 61 -30.18 -11.66 -10.56
CA GLU A 61 -29.92 -10.22 -10.47
C GLU A 61 -30.29 -9.52 -11.78
N THR A 62 -30.87 -8.33 -11.64
CA THR A 62 -31.16 -7.44 -12.77
C THR A 62 -30.37 -6.15 -12.57
N ARG A 63 -29.61 -5.74 -13.59
CA ARG A 63 -28.82 -4.51 -13.57
C ARG A 63 -29.05 -3.71 -14.84
N ALA A 64 -29.09 -2.38 -14.70
CA ALA A 64 -29.19 -1.44 -15.82
C ALA A 64 -27.85 -0.72 -16.01
N PHE A 65 -27.40 -0.68 -17.26
CA PHE A 65 -26.20 0.04 -17.70
C PHE A 65 -26.60 1.26 -18.50
N GLU A 66 -25.98 2.37 -18.24
CA GLU A 66 -26.21 3.59 -19.02
C GLU A 66 -25.72 3.40 -20.45
N VAL A 67 -26.55 3.83 -21.43
CA VAL A 67 -26.19 3.78 -22.83
C VAL A 67 -26.39 5.11 -23.52
N VAL A 68 -25.52 5.36 -24.49
CA VAL A 68 -25.67 6.46 -25.45
C VAL A 68 -25.89 5.88 -26.85
N GLN A 69 -27.01 6.22 -27.47
CA GLN A 69 -27.36 5.79 -28.82
C GLN A 69 -27.29 6.98 -29.75
N ASN A 70 -26.53 6.84 -30.83
CA ASN A 70 -26.42 7.84 -31.88
C ASN A 70 -26.95 7.24 -33.20
N ASN A 71 -27.99 7.81 -33.76
CA ASN A 71 -28.58 7.42 -35.07
C ASN A 71 -28.84 5.92 -35.22
N VAL A 72 -29.24 5.25 -34.12
CA VAL A 72 -29.65 3.85 -34.13
C VAL A 72 -31.11 3.72 -34.54
N ALA A 73 -31.37 3.03 -35.66
CA ALA A 73 -32.71 2.80 -36.19
C ALA A 73 -33.28 1.44 -35.75
N GLU A 74 -32.42 0.45 -35.51
CA GLU A 74 -32.82 -0.90 -35.12
C GLU A 74 -31.71 -1.51 -34.23
N ALA A 75 -32.09 -2.30 -33.28
CA ALA A 75 -31.15 -3.07 -32.46
C ALA A 75 -31.60 -4.53 -32.33
N VAL A 76 -30.67 -5.44 -32.46
CA VAL A 76 -30.86 -6.88 -32.21
C VAL A 76 -29.98 -7.30 -31.06
N ILE A 77 -30.59 -7.93 -30.06
CA ILE A 77 -29.88 -8.40 -28.87
C ILE A 77 -29.77 -9.91 -28.95
N ASP A 78 -28.56 -10.40 -28.75
CA ASP A 78 -28.26 -11.81 -28.57
C ASP A 78 -27.75 -11.99 -27.12
N ALA A 79 -28.58 -12.63 -26.31
CA ALA A 79 -28.29 -12.95 -24.93
C ALA A 79 -28.10 -14.46 -24.79
N PRO A 80 -27.05 -14.94 -24.10
CA PRO A 80 -26.79 -16.34 -23.90
C PRO A 80 -27.92 -17.06 -23.16
N ALA A 81 -27.96 -18.38 -23.22
CA ALA A 81 -28.99 -19.19 -22.58
C ALA A 81 -29.13 -18.85 -21.08
N GLY A 82 -30.36 -18.58 -20.66
CA GLY A 82 -30.71 -18.20 -19.30
C GLY A 82 -30.54 -16.70 -18.98
N TRP A 83 -29.75 -15.96 -19.76
CA TRP A 83 -29.64 -14.50 -19.64
C TRP A 83 -30.74 -13.81 -20.46
N THR A 84 -31.17 -12.67 -20.01
CA THR A 84 -32.06 -11.79 -20.80
C THR A 84 -31.49 -10.35 -20.79
N ALA A 85 -31.69 -9.67 -21.91
CA ALA A 85 -31.29 -8.28 -22.03
C ALA A 85 -32.32 -7.46 -22.81
N VAL A 86 -32.51 -6.21 -22.42
CA VAL A 86 -33.46 -5.29 -23.06
C VAL A 86 -32.75 -3.93 -23.21
N LEU A 87 -32.71 -3.42 -24.43
CA LEU A 87 -32.20 -2.07 -24.73
C LEU A 87 -33.36 -1.08 -24.69
N GLY A 88 -33.29 -0.11 -23.78
CA GLY A 88 -34.15 1.06 -23.74
C GLY A 88 -33.47 2.27 -24.40
N GLU A 89 -34.07 3.44 -24.29
CA GLU A 89 -33.52 4.68 -24.88
C GLU A 89 -32.17 5.08 -24.26
N THR A 90 -32.03 4.94 -22.93
CA THR A 90 -30.84 5.37 -22.17
C THR A 90 -30.23 4.25 -21.34
N THR A 91 -30.78 3.02 -21.38
CA THR A 91 -30.30 1.92 -20.55
C THR A 91 -30.33 0.60 -21.32
N LEU A 92 -29.28 -0.22 -21.08
CA LEU A 92 -29.28 -1.65 -21.38
C LEU A 92 -29.53 -2.40 -20.06
N THR A 93 -30.70 -3.02 -19.93
CA THR A 93 -31.05 -3.80 -18.75
C THR A 93 -30.72 -5.26 -19.01
N VAL A 94 -29.86 -5.85 -18.17
CA VAL A 94 -29.44 -7.25 -18.24
C VAL A 94 -29.90 -7.98 -16.99
N LYS A 95 -30.47 -9.18 -17.16
CA LYS A 95 -30.86 -10.05 -16.06
C LYS A 95 -30.16 -11.40 -16.18
N ALA A 96 -29.55 -11.80 -15.07
CA ALA A 96 -28.87 -13.08 -14.92
C ALA A 96 -29.85 -14.27 -14.78
N PRO A 97 -29.39 -15.50 -15.11
CA PRO A 97 -30.15 -16.73 -14.87
C PRO A 97 -30.58 -16.87 -13.40
N ALA A 98 -31.73 -17.43 -13.16
CA ALA A 98 -32.23 -17.72 -11.81
C ALA A 98 -31.58 -18.98 -11.19
N THR A 99 -30.97 -19.84 -12.00
CA THR A 99 -30.25 -21.04 -11.58
C THR A 99 -28.86 -21.06 -12.15
N PHE A 100 -27.91 -21.57 -11.38
CA PHE A 100 -26.53 -21.69 -11.85
C PHE A 100 -26.39 -22.84 -12.87
N ASP A 101 -25.70 -22.52 -13.97
CA ASP A 101 -25.22 -23.49 -14.94
C ASP A 101 -23.78 -23.09 -15.34
N ALA A 102 -22.84 -24.01 -15.16
CA ALA A 102 -21.44 -23.77 -15.48
C ALA A 102 -21.22 -23.38 -16.96
N ALA A 103 -22.07 -23.84 -17.87
CA ALA A 103 -22.00 -23.47 -19.29
C ALA A 103 -22.39 -22.00 -19.54
N SER A 104 -23.17 -21.38 -18.66
CA SER A 104 -23.59 -19.99 -18.73
C SER A 104 -22.85 -19.07 -17.75
N GLN A 105 -21.86 -19.60 -17.05
CA GLN A 105 -21.11 -18.84 -16.03
C GLN A 105 -20.35 -17.65 -16.62
N GLN A 106 -19.64 -17.86 -17.74
CA GLN A 106 -19.00 -16.81 -18.51
C GLN A 106 -19.75 -16.65 -19.82
N ALA A 107 -20.26 -15.49 -20.07
CA ALA A 107 -21.13 -15.24 -21.19
C ALA A 107 -20.91 -13.84 -21.78
N ALA A 108 -21.44 -13.59 -22.95
CA ALA A 108 -21.38 -12.29 -23.58
C ALA A 108 -22.77 -11.90 -24.10
N VAL A 109 -23.31 -10.80 -23.61
CA VAL A 109 -24.52 -10.18 -24.17
C VAL A 109 -24.10 -9.29 -25.32
N SER A 110 -24.57 -9.60 -26.53
CA SER A 110 -24.23 -8.88 -27.74
C SER A 110 -25.38 -8.01 -28.21
N VAL A 111 -25.12 -6.75 -28.49
CA VAL A 111 -26.09 -5.83 -29.05
C VAL A 111 -25.60 -5.38 -30.43
N THR A 112 -26.28 -5.84 -31.48
CA THR A 112 -26.02 -5.39 -32.84
C THR A 112 -26.98 -4.24 -33.17
N VAL A 113 -26.44 -3.07 -33.41
CA VAL A 113 -27.23 -1.90 -33.80
C VAL A 113 -27.10 -1.61 -35.28
N TYR A 114 -28.18 -1.12 -35.87
CA TYR A 114 -28.25 -0.75 -37.29
C TYR A 114 -28.69 0.70 -37.45
N SER A 115 -28.08 1.38 -38.40
CA SER A 115 -28.61 2.67 -38.88
C SER A 115 -29.81 2.48 -39.80
N ASP A 116 -30.47 3.56 -40.17
CA ASP A 116 -31.52 3.60 -41.21
C ASP A 116 -31.07 3.01 -42.56
N ARG A 117 -29.78 3.11 -42.87
CA ARG A 117 -29.13 2.56 -44.07
C ARG A 117 -28.60 1.13 -43.90
N LYS A 118 -28.94 0.46 -42.80
CA LYS A 118 -28.52 -0.92 -42.48
C LYS A 118 -27.01 -1.11 -42.26
N TYR A 119 -26.27 -0.03 -41.99
CA TYR A 119 -24.93 -0.20 -41.42
C TYR A 119 -25.04 -0.77 -40.02
N ARG A 120 -24.11 -1.64 -39.63
CA ARG A 120 -24.14 -2.32 -38.36
C ARG A 120 -22.91 -2.03 -37.50
N LYS A 121 -23.10 -1.96 -36.19
CA LYS A 121 -22.05 -2.04 -35.18
C LYS A 121 -22.43 -3.07 -34.13
N LEU A 122 -21.45 -3.78 -33.63
CA LEU A 122 -21.62 -4.77 -32.56
C LEU A 122 -20.99 -4.21 -31.27
N VAL A 123 -21.74 -4.25 -30.19
CA VAL A 123 -21.28 -3.97 -28.84
C VAL A 123 -21.46 -5.23 -28.01
N THR A 124 -20.44 -5.61 -27.26
CA THR A 124 -20.45 -6.81 -26.42
C THR A 124 -20.22 -6.42 -24.96
N LEU A 125 -21.10 -6.89 -24.10
CA LEU A 125 -20.96 -6.80 -22.65
C LEU A 125 -20.61 -8.20 -22.12
N ASN A 126 -19.38 -8.36 -21.64
CA ASN A 126 -18.99 -9.61 -20.99
C ASN A 126 -19.60 -9.67 -19.60
N VAL A 127 -20.18 -10.81 -19.27
CA VAL A 127 -20.85 -11.05 -17.99
C VAL A 127 -20.37 -12.35 -17.36
N THR A 128 -20.24 -12.36 -16.05
CA THR A 128 -19.88 -13.56 -15.26
C THR A 128 -20.96 -13.80 -14.20
N LEU A 129 -21.53 -14.99 -14.20
CA LEU A 129 -22.45 -15.42 -13.16
C LEU A 129 -21.67 -15.94 -11.95
N LEU A 130 -21.92 -15.35 -10.79
CA LEU A 130 -21.34 -15.84 -9.54
C LEU A 130 -21.99 -17.16 -9.16
N ASP A 131 -21.17 -18.18 -8.93
CA ASP A 131 -21.63 -19.42 -8.33
C ASP A 131 -21.92 -19.17 -6.85
N GLU A 132 -23.20 -19.01 -6.52
CA GLU A 132 -23.66 -18.86 -5.14
C GLU A 132 -23.97 -20.20 -4.46
N GLN A 133 -23.89 -21.32 -5.20
CA GLN A 133 -24.01 -22.63 -4.59
C GLN A 133 -22.73 -22.95 -3.82
N VAL A 134 -22.85 -23.00 -2.51
CA VAL A 134 -21.77 -23.44 -1.65
C VAL A 134 -21.59 -24.94 -1.88
N ASP A 135 -20.56 -25.32 -2.63
CA ASP A 135 -20.18 -26.73 -2.77
C ASP A 135 -20.04 -27.36 -1.38
N ALA A 136 -20.60 -28.52 -1.18
CA ALA A 136 -20.45 -29.26 0.07
C ALA A 136 -18.99 -29.54 0.41
N ASN A 137 -18.10 -29.53 -0.58
CA ASN A 137 -16.65 -29.68 -0.46
C ASN A 137 -15.92 -28.35 -0.29
N ALA A 138 -16.61 -27.21 -0.38
CA ALA A 138 -15.96 -25.91 -0.17
C ALA A 138 -15.37 -25.82 1.24
N ALA A 139 -14.28 -25.08 1.36
CA ALA A 139 -13.63 -24.83 2.65
C ALA A 139 -14.62 -24.33 3.71
N LEU A 140 -14.51 -24.85 4.92
CA LEU A 140 -15.41 -24.50 6.03
C LEU A 140 -15.52 -22.97 6.22
N ALA A 141 -14.42 -22.24 6.11
CA ALA A 141 -14.40 -20.79 6.21
C ALA A 141 -15.30 -20.11 5.18
N TRP A 142 -15.29 -20.60 3.92
CA TRP A 142 -16.17 -20.08 2.86
C TRP A 142 -17.64 -20.37 3.11
N ARG A 143 -17.95 -21.59 3.55
CA ARG A 143 -19.34 -21.97 3.90
C ARG A 143 -19.87 -21.13 5.05
N ASN A 144 -19.06 -20.90 6.08
CA ASN A 144 -19.41 -20.08 7.23
C ASN A 144 -19.59 -18.60 6.86
N PHE A 145 -18.74 -18.08 5.98
CA PHE A 145 -18.89 -16.74 5.42
C PHE A 145 -20.21 -16.58 4.68
N LYS A 146 -20.54 -17.53 3.81
CA LYS A 146 -21.82 -17.54 3.06
C LYS A 146 -23.04 -17.70 3.97
N ALA A 147 -22.92 -18.45 5.06
CA ALA A 147 -23.97 -18.60 6.05
C ALA A 147 -24.19 -17.36 6.93
N GLY A 148 -23.25 -16.39 6.89
CA GLY A 148 -23.35 -15.13 7.64
C GLY A 148 -23.33 -15.30 9.16
N THR A 149 -22.73 -16.39 9.68
CA THR A 149 -22.64 -16.61 11.13
C THR A 149 -21.56 -15.74 11.76
N ALA A 150 -21.86 -15.07 12.87
CA ALA A 150 -21.00 -14.10 13.51
C ALA A 150 -19.61 -14.64 13.89
N ASP A 151 -19.52 -15.93 14.24
CA ASP A 151 -18.26 -16.56 14.68
C ASP A 151 -17.30 -16.91 13.54
N ASN A 152 -17.72 -16.76 12.29
CA ASN A 152 -17.00 -17.26 11.12
C ASN A 152 -16.94 -16.22 9.98
N VAL A 153 -17.00 -14.93 10.31
CA VAL A 153 -16.89 -13.85 9.35
C VAL A 153 -15.47 -13.79 8.81
N LEU A 154 -15.30 -13.82 7.50
CA LEU A 154 -14.03 -13.41 6.89
C LEU A 154 -13.78 -11.94 7.19
N LEU A 155 -12.56 -11.63 7.56
CA LEU A 155 -12.19 -10.24 7.82
C LEU A 155 -12.32 -9.41 6.55
N ASP A 156 -12.78 -8.18 6.70
CA ASP A 156 -12.86 -7.23 5.61
C ASP A 156 -11.53 -6.49 5.45
N TYR A 157 -10.79 -6.84 4.41
CA TYR A 157 -9.50 -6.23 4.08
C TYR A 157 -9.62 -5.02 3.15
N SER A 158 -10.83 -4.65 2.72
CA SER A 158 -11.04 -3.53 1.79
C SER A 158 -10.63 -2.16 2.37
N TYR A 159 -10.51 -2.07 3.69
CA TYR A 159 -10.06 -0.87 4.38
C TYR A 159 -8.54 -0.66 4.38
N ALA A 160 -7.76 -1.49 3.71
CA ALA A 160 -6.30 -1.37 3.71
C ALA A 160 -5.81 -0.25 2.80
N GLY A 161 -4.81 0.49 3.27
CA GLY A 161 -4.14 1.52 2.49
C GLY A 161 -4.58 2.94 2.79
N TYR A 162 -3.92 3.87 2.15
CA TYR A 162 -4.20 5.31 2.22
C TYR A 162 -5.68 5.56 2.02
N LYS A 163 -6.30 6.33 2.93
CA LYS A 163 -7.74 6.61 2.93
C LYS A 163 -8.61 5.36 2.67
N HIS A 164 -8.34 4.31 3.39
CA HIS A 164 -9.03 3.02 3.26
C HIS A 164 -8.97 2.40 1.84
N GLY A 165 -7.96 2.75 1.03
CA GLY A 165 -7.87 2.28 -0.36
C GLY A 165 -8.87 2.91 -1.34
N GLU A 166 -9.73 3.81 -0.88
CA GLU A 166 -10.76 4.47 -1.69
C GLU A 166 -10.18 5.47 -2.70
N GLU A 167 -9.08 6.12 -2.34
CA GLU A 167 -8.42 7.12 -3.16
C GLU A 167 -6.92 6.86 -3.26
N ALA A 168 -6.35 7.08 -4.43
CA ALA A 168 -4.90 7.18 -4.55
C ALA A 168 -4.42 8.52 -3.95
N PRO A 169 -3.20 8.57 -3.36
CA PRO A 169 -2.62 9.86 -2.99
C PRO A 169 -2.59 10.81 -4.19
N ALA A 170 -3.05 12.04 -3.95
CA ALA A 170 -3.12 13.06 -5.00
C ALA A 170 -1.74 13.34 -5.64
N ASP A 171 -1.75 13.94 -6.81
CA ASP A 171 -0.51 14.49 -7.37
C ASP A 171 0.02 15.59 -6.45
N VAL A 172 1.30 15.46 -6.09
CA VAL A 172 1.96 16.37 -5.16
C VAL A 172 1.88 17.84 -5.60
N TRP A 173 2.00 18.08 -6.90
CA TRP A 173 1.92 19.44 -7.45
C TRP A 173 0.51 20.04 -7.37
N GLY A 174 -0.51 19.19 -7.25
CA GLY A 174 -1.91 19.59 -7.03
C GLY A 174 -2.28 19.83 -5.57
N LEU A 175 -1.44 19.46 -4.59
CA LEU A 175 -1.75 19.62 -3.17
C LEU A 175 -1.77 21.08 -2.68
N GLY A 176 -1.24 22.03 -3.46
CA GLY A 176 -1.09 23.42 -3.05
C GLY A 176 -0.07 23.63 -1.92
N TYR A 177 0.83 22.68 -1.71
CA TYR A 177 1.90 22.80 -0.73
C TYR A 177 3.03 23.67 -1.26
N LYS A 178 3.68 24.42 -0.36
CA LYS A 178 4.85 25.20 -0.73
C LYS A 178 6.03 24.26 -0.99
N VAL A 179 6.71 24.49 -2.12
CA VAL A 179 7.89 23.71 -2.53
C VAL A 179 9.16 24.35 -1.98
N TYR A 180 9.99 23.53 -1.35
CA TYR A 180 11.28 23.91 -0.79
C TYR A 180 12.35 23.04 -1.45
N ASN A 181 13.18 23.65 -2.28
CA ASN A 181 14.27 22.96 -2.94
C ASN A 181 15.47 22.86 -1.98
N VAL A 182 15.94 21.65 -1.70
CA VAL A 182 17.05 21.42 -0.78
C VAL A 182 18.35 22.09 -1.24
N VAL A 183 18.52 22.31 -2.54
CA VAL A 183 19.70 22.99 -3.10
C VAL A 183 19.76 24.45 -2.65
N ASP A 184 18.62 25.10 -2.45
CA ASP A 184 18.55 26.48 -1.94
C ASP A 184 19.06 26.58 -0.49
N TYR A 185 19.15 25.45 0.21
CA TYR A 185 19.71 25.31 1.56
C TYR A 185 21.16 24.82 1.56
N GLY A 186 21.77 24.66 0.39
CA GLY A 186 23.17 24.26 0.23
C GLY A 186 23.40 22.77 0.03
N ALA A 187 22.34 21.99 -0.27
CA ALA A 187 22.51 20.57 -0.64
C ALA A 187 23.33 20.44 -1.92
N ASP A 188 24.21 19.46 -1.96
CA ASP A 188 25.09 19.18 -3.09
C ASP A 188 24.53 18.08 -4.00
N PRO A 189 24.00 18.41 -5.19
CA PRO A 189 23.45 17.42 -6.11
C PRO A 189 24.50 16.58 -6.82
N THR A 190 25.79 16.88 -6.65
CA THR A 190 26.89 16.13 -7.29
C THR A 190 27.28 14.87 -6.51
N GLY A 191 26.87 14.77 -5.25
CA GLY A 191 27.21 13.65 -4.37
C GLY A 191 28.65 13.67 -3.83
N VAL A 192 29.34 14.81 -3.92
CA VAL A 192 30.71 14.96 -3.42
C VAL A 192 30.71 15.32 -1.93
N ARG A 193 29.79 16.17 -1.51
CA ARG A 193 29.68 16.63 -0.12
C ARG A 193 28.40 16.16 0.52
N SER A 194 28.42 15.98 1.84
CA SER A 194 27.19 15.68 2.58
C SER A 194 26.16 16.80 2.45
N SER A 195 24.95 16.43 2.11
CA SER A 195 23.76 17.30 2.04
C SER A 195 22.94 17.26 3.35
N ARG A 196 23.41 16.51 4.35
CA ARG A 196 22.69 16.32 5.63
C ARG A 196 22.45 17.65 6.35
N GLY A 197 23.46 18.54 6.38
CA GLY A 197 23.33 19.86 7.00
C GLY A 197 22.28 20.74 6.33
N ALA A 198 22.21 20.71 5.00
CA ALA A 198 21.19 21.44 4.23
C ALA A 198 19.78 20.94 4.54
N LEU A 199 19.58 19.62 4.56
CA LEU A 199 18.29 19.03 4.95
C LEU A 199 17.94 19.39 6.40
N ALA A 200 18.89 19.33 7.33
CA ALA A 200 18.66 19.71 8.74
C ALA A 200 18.22 21.18 8.88
N ALA A 201 18.85 22.10 8.13
CA ALA A 201 18.47 23.51 8.10
C ALA A 201 17.04 23.71 7.60
N LEU A 202 16.67 23.03 6.51
CA LEU A 202 15.32 23.06 5.96
C LEU A 202 14.29 22.49 6.96
N LEU A 203 14.57 21.33 7.56
CA LEU A 203 13.69 20.73 8.55
C LEU A 203 13.47 21.63 9.78
N LYS A 204 14.51 22.37 10.19
CA LYS A 204 14.42 23.35 11.27
C LYS A 204 13.52 24.53 10.89
N GLU A 205 13.64 25.09 9.69
CA GLU A 205 12.77 26.16 9.17
C GLU A 205 11.30 25.71 9.15
N LEU A 206 11.05 24.51 8.66
CA LEU A 206 9.69 23.93 8.59
C LEU A 206 9.14 23.48 9.96
N LYS A 207 9.94 23.58 11.02
CA LYS A 207 9.62 23.00 12.34
C LYS A 207 9.33 21.50 12.29
N LEU A 208 10.07 20.79 11.46
CA LEU A 208 9.98 19.32 11.31
C LEU A 208 11.17 18.59 11.95
N SER A 209 12.10 19.30 12.59
CA SER A 209 13.27 18.71 13.22
C SER A 209 12.88 17.92 14.46
N GLY A 210 13.28 16.65 14.54
CA GLY A 210 13.04 15.81 15.71
C GLY A 210 13.89 16.13 16.91
N ARG A 211 15.04 16.75 16.67
CA ARG A 211 15.99 17.29 17.66
C ARG A 211 16.43 18.66 17.20
N SER A 212 16.72 19.53 18.13
CA SER A 212 17.32 20.82 17.82
C SER A 212 18.68 20.91 18.47
N ASP A 213 19.59 21.58 17.81
CA ASP A 213 20.89 21.94 18.38
C ASP A 213 20.75 22.86 19.59
N ALA A 214 19.57 23.43 19.80
CA ALA A 214 19.21 24.27 20.92
C ALA A 214 18.38 23.55 22.00
N GLY A 215 18.21 22.23 21.91
CA GLY A 215 17.46 21.44 22.89
C GLY A 215 15.93 21.46 22.75
N ALA A 216 15.36 22.27 21.84
CA ALA A 216 13.93 22.31 21.62
C ALA A 216 13.47 21.21 20.63
N ASN A 217 12.44 20.45 21.00
CA ASN A 217 11.78 19.52 20.10
C ASN A 217 10.87 20.30 19.15
N LEU A 218 11.22 20.32 17.87
CA LEU A 218 10.38 20.89 16.83
C LEU A 218 9.50 19.79 16.21
N ALA A 219 8.22 20.03 16.16
CA ALA A 219 7.25 19.17 15.50
C ALA A 219 6.17 20.05 14.85
N ASN A 220 5.82 19.76 13.59
CA ASN A 220 4.80 20.50 12.85
C ASN A 220 3.79 19.52 12.26
N ALA A 221 2.67 19.33 12.93
CA ALA A 221 1.62 18.42 12.50
C ALA A 221 0.96 18.80 11.16
N ASN A 222 1.17 20.03 10.67
CA ASN A 222 0.56 20.52 9.43
C ASN A 222 1.53 21.45 8.68
N ALA A 223 2.59 20.88 8.13
CA ALA A 223 3.66 21.64 7.47
C ALA A 223 3.24 22.20 6.09
N ARG A 224 2.40 21.48 5.36
CA ARG A 224 2.00 21.78 3.98
C ARG A 224 3.19 22.12 3.09
N ALA A 225 4.18 21.23 3.11
CA ALA A 225 5.46 21.44 2.45
C ALA A 225 5.82 20.28 1.51
N VAL A 226 6.41 20.61 0.37
CA VAL A 226 7.14 19.65 -0.47
C VAL A 226 8.63 19.88 -0.25
N ILE A 227 9.31 18.92 0.36
CA ILE A 227 10.77 18.89 0.49
C ILE A 227 11.30 18.27 -0.78
N TYR A 228 11.76 19.10 -1.71
CA TYR A 228 12.10 18.70 -3.06
C TYR A 228 13.61 18.54 -3.25
N PHE A 229 13.98 17.33 -3.67
CA PHE A 229 15.31 17.00 -4.15
C PHE A 229 15.29 16.98 -5.67
N PRO A 230 15.93 17.91 -6.39
CA PRO A 230 16.00 17.87 -7.85
C PRO A 230 16.81 16.68 -8.34
N GLU A 231 16.99 16.58 -9.66
CA GLU A 231 17.88 15.59 -10.24
C GLU A 231 19.30 15.73 -9.68
N GLY A 232 19.89 14.61 -9.25
CA GLY A 232 21.21 14.56 -8.65
C GLY A 232 21.40 13.44 -7.63
N ARG A 233 22.60 13.42 -7.07
CA ARG A 233 22.99 12.50 -5.98
C ARG A 233 23.22 13.31 -4.73
N PHE A 234 22.52 12.99 -3.66
CA PHE A 234 22.60 13.72 -2.38
C PHE A 234 23.08 12.76 -1.30
N VAL A 235 24.32 12.92 -0.86
CA VAL A 235 24.84 12.14 0.27
C VAL A 235 24.18 12.66 1.55
N LEU A 236 23.43 11.81 2.23
CA LEU A 236 22.78 12.12 3.51
C LEU A 236 23.47 11.43 4.69
N HIS A 237 24.38 10.51 4.41
CA HIS A 237 25.18 9.84 5.43
C HIS A 237 26.54 9.43 4.87
N ASN A 238 27.60 9.84 5.56
CA ASN A 238 28.98 9.46 5.31
C ASN A 238 29.77 9.41 6.63
N ASP A 239 31.08 9.15 6.59
CA ASP A 239 31.92 9.02 7.78
C ASP A 239 31.97 10.28 8.63
N ASP A 240 31.88 11.48 8.01
CA ASP A 240 31.86 12.75 8.73
C ASP A 240 30.61 12.88 9.60
N ASP A 241 29.50 12.27 9.19
CA ASP A 241 28.25 12.26 9.94
C ASP A 241 28.30 11.33 11.17
N ASN A 242 29.31 10.46 11.26
CA ASN A 242 29.59 9.57 12.39
C ASN A 242 30.54 10.19 13.42
N VAL A 243 31.18 11.30 13.09
CA VAL A 243 32.13 11.95 13.99
C VAL A 243 31.39 12.62 15.13
N VAL A 244 31.66 12.17 16.33
CA VAL A 244 31.23 12.85 17.55
C VAL A 244 32.21 13.99 17.81
N ASP A 245 31.75 15.22 17.82
CA ASP A 245 32.51 16.32 18.40
C ASP A 245 32.55 16.15 19.91
N PRO A 246 33.71 15.76 20.49
CA PRO A 246 33.83 15.55 21.93
C PRO A 246 33.67 16.84 22.74
N THR A 247 33.69 17.99 22.08
CA THR A 247 33.53 19.32 22.69
C THR A 247 32.08 19.79 22.66
N SER A 248 31.22 19.11 21.87
CA SER A 248 29.81 19.40 21.82
C SER A 248 29.08 18.78 22.99
N ALA A 249 28.08 19.45 23.51
CA ALA A 249 27.13 18.88 24.47
C ALA A 249 26.38 17.66 23.93
N ASN A 250 26.65 17.27 22.69
CA ASN A 250 26.05 16.19 21.94
C ASN A 250 26.80 14.86 22.08
N GLN A 251 27.16 14.44 23.30
CA GLN A 251 27.65 13.07 23.59
C GLN A 251 26.66 11.97 23.16
N LYS A 252 25.53 12.34 22.62
CA LYS A 252 24.46 11.46 22.13
C LYS A 252 24.82 10.65 20.86
N TYR A 253 25.95 10.94 20.23
CA TYR A 253 26.53 10.14 19.14
C TYR A 253 27.48 9.04 19.61
N THR A 254 27.59 8.84 20.91
CA THR A 254 28.26 7.69 21.47
C THR A 254 27.25 6.73 22.07
N ASP A 255 27.53 5.42 21.97
CA ASP A 255 26.80 4.41 22.69
C ASP A 255 27.11 4.43 24.20
N SER A 256 26.47 3.56 24.98
CA SER A 256 26.70 3.42 26.41
C SER A 256 28.13 2.99 26.78
N LYS A 257 28.91 2.51 25.81
CA LYS A 257 30.31 2.07 25.96
C LYS A 257 31.31 3.12 25.46
N GLY A 258 30.80 4.29 24.97
CA GLY A 258 31.64 5.37 24.45
C GLY A 258 32.06 5.20 22.98
N ASN A 259 31.52 4.22 22.25
CA ASN A 259 31.81 4.04 20.84
C ASN A 259 30.98 5.02 19.99
N ASN A 260 31.53 5.44 18.85
CA ASN A 260 30.78 6.25 17.90
C ASN A 260 29.55 5.49 17.40
N ARG A 261 28.44 6.19 17.24
CA ARG A 261 27.23 5.72 16.61
C ARG A 261 26.68 6.75 15.64
N SER A 262 25.93 6.31 14.65
CA SER A 262 25.24 7.22 13.73
C SER A 262 24.02 7.86 14.38
N GLU A 263 23.68 9.06 13.96
CA GLU A 263 22.45 9.72 14.34
C GLU A 263 21.42 9.65 13.20
N GLU A 264 20.17 9.50 13.57
CA GLU A 264 19.05 9.53 12.63
C GLU A 264 18.73 10.97 12.21
N ILE A 265 18.33 11.18 10.96
CA ILE A 265 17.62 12.38 10.53
C ILE A 265 16.16 12.22 10.97
N PHE A 266 15.80 12.81 12.09
CA PHE A 266 14.42 12.78 12.56
C PHE A 266 13.56 13.78 11.82
N ILE A 267 12.41 13.32 11.30
CA ILE A 267 11.36 14.19 10.76
C ILE A 267 10.10 14.00 11.60
N ARG A 268 9.63 15.09 12.20
CA ARG A 268 8.51 15.10 13.12
C ARG A 268 7.44 16.06 12.65
N GLY A 269 6.43 15.50 12.01
CA GLY A 269 5.31 16.29 11.53
C GLY A 269 4.45 15.54 10.51
N GLY A 270 3.42 16.22 10.05
CA GLY A 270 2.51 15.75 9.04
C GLY A 270 2.34 16.75 7.90
N TYR A 271 1.56 16.33 6.90
CA TYR A 271 1.24 17.14 5.72
C TYR A 271 2.48 17.65 5.00
N PHE A 272 3.43 16.76 4.77
CA PHE A 272 4.60 17.05 3.93
C PHE A 272 4.92 15.88 3.00
N VAL A 273 5.61 16.18 1.91
CA VAL A 273 6.08 15.18 0.96
C VAL A 273 7.58 15.32 0.75
N LEU A 274 8.31 14.24 0.97
CA LEU A 274 9.70 14.07 0.54
C LEU A 274 9.68 13.63 -0.92
N LYS A 275 10.06 14.51 -1.83
CA LYS A 275 9.86 14.39 -3.27
C LYS A 275 11.14 14.48 -4.05
N GLY A 276 11.41 13.49 -4.90
CA GLY A 276 12.46 13.57 -5.91
C GLY A 276 11.95 13.98 -7.30
N ALA A 277 12.88 14.12 -8.23
CA ALA A 277 12.59 14.35 -9.65
C ALA A 277 12.19 13.07 -10.41
N GLY A 278 12.36 11.92 -9.80
CA GLY A 278 12.03 10.60 -10.36
C GLY A 278 13.00 9.52 -9.89
N ARG A 279 12.56 8.26 -10.00
CA ARG A 279 13.42 7.09 -9.77
C ARG A 279 14.64 7.14 -10.69
N GLY A 280 15.83 6.91 -10.15
CA GLY A 280 17.09 7.00 -10.88
C GLY A 280 17.54 8.41 -11.26
N LYS A 281 16.70 9.43 -11.13
CA LYS A 281 17.05 10.83 -11.32
C LYS A 281 17.51 11.47 -10.02
N THR A 282 16.76 11.30 -8.95
CA THR A 282 17.16 11.73 -7.61
C THR A 282 17.60 10.52 -6.80
N THR A 283 18.81 10.56 -6.26
CA THR A 283 19.36 9.52 -5.40
C THR A 283 19.78 10.08 -4.06
N LEU A 284 19.21 9.55 -2.97
CA LEU A 284 19.62 9.83 -1.60
C LEU A 284 20.56 8.72 -1.13
N VAL A 285 21.79 9.09 -0.77
CA VAL A 285 22.91 8.15 -0.63
C VAL A 285 23.32 8.00 0.83
N MET A 286 23.46 6.73 1.25
CA MET A 286 24.20 6.32 2.43
C MET A 286 25.57 5.82 1.97
N ASP A 287 26.58 6.67 2.01
CA ASP A 287 27.90 6.35 1.47
C ASP A 287 28.69 5.41 2.38
N THR A 288 28.44 5.48 3.68
CA THR A 288 29.02 4.60 4.70
C THR A 288 27.92 4.00 5.58
N PRO A 289 28.22 2.91 6.32
CA PRO A 289 27.22 2.25 7.14
C PRO A 289 26.80 3.10 8.35
N ASN A 290 25.55 3.00 8.74
CA ASN A 290 25.07 3.53 10.00
C ASN A 290 25.65 2.75 11.17
N LEU A 291 26.46 3.40 11.99
CA LEU A 291 27.04 2.80 13.18
C LEU A 291 25.96 2.47 14.23
N PRO A 292 25.98 1.28 14.82
CA PRO A 292 24.95 0.81 15.72
C PRO A 292 24.98 1.51 17.09
N ASN A 293 23.84 1.53 17.76
CA ASN A 293 23.76 1.95 19.16
C ASN A 293 24.44 0.95 20.12
N ASN A 294 24.47 -0.33 19.73
CA ASN A 294 25.16 -1.39 20.42
C ASN A 294 25.61 -2.44 19.42
N SER A 295 26.91 -2.55 19.19
CA SER A 295 27.50 -3.48 18.21
C SER A 295 27.28 -4.96 18.52
N GLU A 296 26.91 -5.28 19.74
CA GLU A 296 26.54 -6.66 20.12
C GLU A 296 25.08 -7.01 19.77
N GLN A 297 24.30 -6.03 19.35
CA GLN A 297 22.90 -6.19 18.93
C GLN A 297 22.77 -5.91 17.43
N MET A 298 22.54 -6.94 16.66
CA MET A 298 22.47 -6.91 15.18
C MET A 298 21.47 -5.87 14.65
N TRP A 299 20.36 -5.67 15.36
CA TRP A 299 19.27 -4.76 14.97
C TRP A 299 19.45 -3.31 15.44
N SER A 300 20.52 -2.98 16.16
CA SER A 300 20.66 -1.69 16.84
C SER A 300 21.13 -0.54 15.98
N SER A 301 21.46 -0.78 14.70
CA SER A 301 21.79 0.31 13.77
C SER A 301 20.59 1.23 13.56
N PRO A 302 20.79 2.56 13.64
CA PRO A 302 19.72 3.52 13.43
C PRO A 302 19.31 3.60 11.96
N MET A 303 18.13 4.15 11.70
CA MET A 303 17.71 4.53 10.34
C MET A 303 18.42 5.79 9.90
N MET A 304 18.69 5.98 8.60
CA MET A 304 19.17 7.25 8.09
C MET A 304 18.11 8.33 8.27
N ILE A 305 16.90 8.09 7.78
CA ILE A 305 15.74 8.97 7.94
C ILE A 305 14.69 8.24 8.79
N ASN A 306 14.27 8.87 9.87
CA ASN A 306 13.23 8.34 10.74
C ASN A 306 12.07 9.34 10.86
N ILE A 307 11.00 9.06 10.13
CA ILE A 307 9.78 9.87 10.17
C ILE A 307 8.88 9.29 11.25
N LYS A 308 8.73 10.00 12.37
CA LYS A 308 7.99 9.42 13.50
C LYS A 308 7.37 10.44 14.45
N HIS A 309 6.26 10.05 15.07
CA HIS A 309 5.78 10.68 16.29
C HIS A 309 6.48 10.05 17.51
N ASN A 310 7.01 10.87 18.41
CA ASN A 310 7.83 10.37 19.55
C ASN A 310 7.02 9.83 20.72
N SER A 311 5.79 10.30 20.91
CA SER A 311 4.97 9.88 22.03
C SER A 311 4.41 8.48 21.80
N GLY A 312 4.39 7.66 22.84
CA GLY A 312 3.75 6.36 22.83
C GLY A 312 2.24 6.43 23.09
N LEU A 313 1.61 5.28 23.09
CA LEU A 313 0.21 5.11 23.46
C LEU A 313 0.00 5.41 24.95
N SER A 314 -1.15 5.98 25.30
CA SER A 314 -1.57 6.21 26.68
C SER A 314 -3.03 5.82 26.89
N ASP A 315 -3.36 5.22 28.03
CA ASP A 315 -4.70 4.71 28.30
C ASP A 315 -5.71 5.85 28.37
N LEU A 316 -6.86 5.67 27.74
CA LEU A 316 -8.02 6.55 27.83
C LEU A 316 -9.14 5.91 28.63
N THR A 317 -9.51 4.67 28.30
CA THR A 317 -10.62 3.97 28.95
C THR A 317 -10.51 2.46 28.77
N THR A 318 -11.24 1.70 29.60
CA THR A 318 -11.36 0.26 29.46
C THR A 318 -12.61 -0.11 28.66
N VAL A 319 -12.54 -1.19 27.90
CA VAL A 319 -13.68 -1.79 27.23
C VAL A 319 -14.49 -2.61 28.23
N THR A 320 -15.82 -2.47 28.23
CA THR A 320 -16.72 -3.09 29.21
C THR A 320 -17.69 -4.11 28.61
N GLY A 321 -17.80 -4.18 27.29
CA GLY A 321 -18.64 -5.14 26.57
C GLY A 321 -17.88 -5.87 25.51
N ASP A 322 -18.27 -7.12 25.24
CA ASP A 322 -17.71 -7.92 24.16
C ASP A 322 -18.10 -7.36 22.79
N ALA A 323 -17.22 -7.52 21.79
CA ALA A 323 -17.49 -7.12 20.42
C ALA A 323 -16.91 -8.17 19.46
N ALA A 324 -17.71 -8.59 18.50
CA ALA A 324 -17.29 -9.58 17.52
C ALA A 324 -16.38 -8.95 16.45
N ARG A 325 -15.50 -9.76 15.88
CA ARG A 325 -14.76 -9.42 14.66
C ARG A 325 -15.70 -8.93 13.57
N GLY A 326 -15.29 -7.92 12.81
CA GLY A 326 -16.06 -7.35 11.71
C GLY A 326 -17.13 -6.35 12.16
N THR A 327 -17.35 -6.16 13.48
CA THR A 327 -18.20 -5.08 13.98
C THR A 327 -17.41 -3.77 14.07
N PHE A 328 -18.11 -2.65 14.26
CA PHE A 328 -17.52 -1.31 14.19
C PHE A 328 -17.52 -0.59 15.54
N SER A 329 -17.96 -1.20 16.62
CA SER A 329 -18.12 -0.47 17.88
C SER A 329 -17.79 -1.31 19.09
N VAL A 330 -17.36 -0.62 20.16
CA VAL A 330 -17.16 -1.17 21.49
C VAL A 330 -17.88 -0.34 22.55
N GLU A 331 -18.29 -0.98 23.64
CA GLU A 331 -18.77 -0.31 24.85
C GLU A 331 -17.58 -0.08 25.81
N VAL A 332 -17.49 1.12 26.36
CA VAL A 332 -16.39 1.53 27.24
C VAL A 332 -16.90 2.03 28.59
N ALA A 333 -16.01 2.05 29.61
CA ALA A 333 -16.37 2.56 30.93
C ALA A 333 -16.67 4.06 30.90
N SER A 334 -15.98 4.81 30.08
CA SER A 334 -16.22 6.25 29.84
C SER A 334 -15.67 6.65 28.48
N ALA A 335 -16.47 7.31 27.69
CA ALA A 335 -16.02 7.89 26.41
C ALA A 335 -15.56 9.35 26.56
N ALA A 336 -15.38 9.85 27.78
CA ALA A 336 -14.89 11.20 28.01
C ALA A 336 -13.50 11.40 27.37
N GLY A 337 -13.37 12.45 26.55
CA GLY A 337 -12.13 12.75 25.84
C GLY A 337 -11.91 11.95 24.56
N ILE A 338 -12.93 11.22 24.08
CA ILE A 338 -12.94 10.55 22.78
C ILE A 338 -14.01 11.23 21.91
N GLY A 339 -13.64 11.70 20.74
CA GLY A 339 -14.53 12.41 19.82
C GLY A 339 -14.45 11.89 18.39
N LYS A 340 -15.45 12.25 17.57
CA LYS A 340 -15.43 11.95 16.13
C LYS A 340 -14.18 12.54 15.48
N GLY A 341 -13.51 11.73 14.68
CA GLY A 341 -12.29 12.07 13.96
C GLY A 341 -11.00 11.77 14.72
N ASP A 342 -11.07 11.48 16.04
CA ASP A 342 -9.91 11.08 16.79
C ASP A 342 -9.39 9.72 16.28
N TRP A 343 -8.08 9.57 16.26
CA TRP A 343 -7.44 8.27 16.09
C TRP A 343 -7.11 7.66 17.45
N VAL A 344 -7.50 6.42 17.63
CA VAL A 344 -7.30 5.67 18.86
C VAL A 344 -6.73 4.28 18.56
N CYS A 345 -6.19 3.63 19.58
CA CYS A 345 -5.78 2.23 19.50
C CYS A 345 -6.68 1.38 20.41
N LEU A 346 -7.40 0.45 19.81
CA LEU A 346 -8.07 -0.63 20.53
C LEU A 346 -7.02 -1.70 20.85
N SER A 347 -6.70 -1.91 22.12
CA SER A 347 -5.54 -2.69 22.49
C SER A 347 -5.82 -3.71 23.59
N LEU A 348 -5.10 -4.81 23.47
CA LEU A 348 -4.97 -5.85 24.50
C LEU A 348 -3.50 -6.07 24.77
N SER A 349 -3.15 -6.28 26.03
CA SER A 349 -1.86 -6.85 26.45
C SER A 349 -2.13 -7.66 27.69
N ASN A 350 -2.17 -8.99 27.54
CA ASN A 350 -2.55 -9.89 28.63
C ASN A 350 -1.80 -11.23 28.50
N ASN A 351 -1.34 -11.76 29.61
CA ASN A 351 -0.59 -13.01 29.68
C ASN A 351 -1.32 -14.11 30.50
N ASP A 352 -2.63 -14.01 30.66
CA ASP A 352 -3.40 -15.07 31.31
C ASP A 352 -3.23 -16.39 30.54
N PRO A 353 -2.85 -17.48 31.19
CA PRO A 353 -2.64 -18.76 30.51
C PRO A 353 -3.87 -19.29 29.78
N THR A 354 -5.07 -18.94 30.24
CA THR A 354 -6.33 -19.34 29.56
C THR A 354 -6.49 -18.61 28.24
N LEU A 355 -6.20 -17.29 28.21
CA LEU A 355 -6.20 -16.51 26.98
C LEU A 355 -5.14 -17.03 26.00
N VAL A 356 -3.93 -17.27 26.47
CA VAL A 356 -2.84 -17.79 25.63
C VAL A 356 -3.22 -19.14 25.04
N ALA A 357 -3.81 -20.04 25.82
CA ALA A 357 -4.27 -21.34 25.34
C ALA A 357 -5.43 -21.21 24.33
N GLN A 358 -6.37 -20.30 24.56
CA GLN A 358 -7.47 -19.99 23.65
C GLN A 358 -6.96 -19.51 22.29
N GLU A 359 -5.99 -18.62 22.28
CA GLU A 359 -5.42 -18.04 21.07
C GLU A 359 -4.57 -19.02 20.26
N LEU A 360 -3.98 -20.00 20.91
CA LEU A 360 -3.19 -21.04 20.25
C LEU A 360 -4.02 -22.26 19.81
N ALA A 361 -5.28 -22.37 20.26
CA ALA A 361 -6.11 -23.52 19.93
C ALA A 361 -6.25 -23.72 18.41
N PRO A 362 -6.26 -24.96 17.90
CA PRO A 362 -6.17 -26.25 18.63
C PRO A 362 -4.75 -26.66 19.07
N HIS A 363 -3.76 -25.81 18.84
CA HIS A 363 -2.39 -26.07 19.25
C HIS A 363 -2.19 -25.74 20.73
N ARG A 364 -1.19 -26.33 21.33
CA ARG A 364 -0.76 -26.04 22.71
C ARG A 364 0.56 -25.29 22.72
N VAL A 365 0.84 -24.60 23.81
CA VAL A 365 2.13 -23.98 24.04
C VAL A 365 3.19 -25.08 24.17
N GLU A 366 4.23 -25.04 23.36
CA GLU A 366 5.37 -25.95 23.42
C GLU A 366 6.65 -25.22 23.83
N GLY A 367 7.71 -25.98 24.16
CA GLY A 367 8.90 -25.43 24.81
C GLY A 367 9.58 -24.26 24.06
N ASN A 368 9.61 -24.27 22.73
CA ASN A 368 10.16 -23.19 21.92
C ASN A 368 9.21 -22.00 21.74
N MET A 369 7.98 -22.10 22.24
CA MET A 369 6.96 -21.05 22.18
C MET A 369 6.80 -20.32 23.52
N THR A 370 7.70 -20.55 24.47
CA THR A 370 7.66 -19.93 25.80
C THR A 370 7.73 -18.42 25.80
N ASP A 371 8.22 -17.83 24.68
CA ASP A 371 8.24 -16.38 24.48
C ASP A 371 6.84 -15.82 24.21
N ILE A 372 5.89 -16.67 23.83
CA ILE A 372 4.49 -16.29 23.57
C ILE A 372 3.71 -16.37 24.89
N GLN A 373 4.10 -15.57 25.87
CA GLN A 373 3.39 -15.52 27.13
C GLN A 373 2.43 -14.34 27.24
N THR A 374 2.46 -13.44 26.27
CA THR A 374 1.62 -12.24 26.27
C THR A 374 0.92 -12.11 24.94
N ILE A 375 -0.41 -12.09 24.96
CA ILE A 375 -1.21 -11.74 23.80
C ILE A 375 -1.26 -10.22 23.70
N THR A 376 -0.73 -9.70 22.59
CA THR A 376 -0.69 -8.27 22.33
C THR A 376 -1.44 -7.95 21.05
N VAL A 377 -2.41 -7.07 21.13
CA VAL A 377 -3.17 -6.53 19.98
C VAL A 377 -3.11 -5.02 20.03
N GLU A 378 -2.80 -4.41 18.90
CA GLU A 378 -2.86 -2.97 18.67
C GLU A 378 -3.60 -2.74 17.35
N ASP A 379 -4.90 -2.44 17.44
CA ASP A 379 -5.75 -2.14 16.29
C ASP A 379 -6.07 -0.63 16.29
N TYR A 380 -5.54 0.09 15.30
CA TYR A 380 -5.64 1.55 15.22
C TYR A 380 -6.88 1.93 14.43
N HIS A 381 -7.72 2.77 14.97
CA HIS A 381 -9.00 3.15 14.40
C HIS A 381 -9.24 4.66 14.41
N GLN A 382 -9.94 5.16 13.39
CA GLN A 382 -10.54 6.47 13.43
C GLN A 382 -11.94 6.38 14.03
N VAL A 383 -12.25 7.25 14.98
CA VAL A 383 -13.57 7.33 15.61
C VAL A 383 -14.57 7.98 14.64
N ALA A 384 -15.56 7.21 14.20
CA ALA A 384 -16.65 7.70 13.35
C ALA A 384 -17.73 8.43 14.15
N SER A 385 -18.05 7.94 15.36
CA SER A 385 -19.03 8.57 16.26
C SER A 385 -18.90 8.06 17.69
N VAL A 386 -19.45 8.84 18.63
CA VAL A 386 -19.59 8.46 20.04
C VAL A 386 -21.04 8.71 20.46
N SER A 387 -21.65 7.71 21.12
CA SER A 387 -23.02 7.82 21.66
C SER A 387 -23.07 7.19 23.05
N GLY A 388 -23.21 8.02 24.08
CA GLY A 388 -23.05 7.56 25.47
C GLY A 388 -21.65 6.98 25.68
N ASN A 389 -21.58 5.73 26.09
CA ASN A 389 -20.33 5.00 26.25
C ASN A 389 -20.00 4.07 25.07
N ARG A 390 -20.73 4.17 23.97
CA ARG A 390 -20.44 3.44 22.74
C ARG A 390 -19.52 4.26 21.84
N VAL A 391 -18.35 3.72 21.53
CA VAL A 391 -17.41 4.27 20.57
C VAL A 391 -17.53 3.46 19.27
N THR A 392 -17.83 4.15 18.17
CA THR A 392 -17.95 3.54 16.82
C THR A 392 -16.78 4.00 15.97
N PHE A 393 -16.14 3.04 15.32
CA PHE A 393 -14.97 3.25 14.44
C PHE A 393 -15.38 3.38 12.99
N ALA A 394 -14.52 3.96 12.17
CA ALA A 394 -14.66 4.02 10.72
C ALA A 394 -14.35 2.67 10.07
N GLU A 395 -13.51 1.86 10.70
CA GLU A 395 -13.05 0.57 10.20
C GLU A 395 -13.58 -0.58 11.07
N PRO A 396 -13.73 -1.79 10.49
CA PRO A 396 -14.15 -2.94 11.27
C PRO A 396 -13.07 -3.41 12.24
N ILE A 397 -13.49 -3.90 13.39
CA ILE A 397 -12.63 -4.52 14.40
C ILE A 397 -12.05 -5.81 13.80
N MET A 398 -10.73 -5.93 13.78
CA MET A 398 -10.04 -7.06 13.18
C MET A 398 -9.83 -8.22 14.14
N TYR A 399 -10.08 -8.04 15.43
CA TYR A 399 -9.88 -9.02 16.49
C TYR A 399 -11.09 -9.10 17.40
N ALA A 400 -11.56 -10.29 17.75
CA ALA A 400 -12.69 -10.43 18.67
C ALA A 400 -12.33 -9.86 20.05
N VAL A 401 -13.16 -8.98 20.57
CA VAL A 401 -12.98 -8.33 21.86
C VAL A 401 -13.80 -9.07 22.90
N GLU A 402 -13.12 -9.66 23.89
CA GLU A 402 -13.73 -10.19 25.10
C GLU A 402 -13.31 -9.30 26.27
N ALA A 403 -14.24 -8.51 26.79
CA ALA A 403 -13.98 -7.48 27.80
C ALA A 403 -13.27 -8.01 29.06
N LYS A 404 -13.52 -9.29 29.40
CA LYS A 404 -12.88 -9.98 30.55
C LYS A 404 -11.35 -9.97 30.51
N TRP A 405 -10.74 -9.81 29.34
CA TRP A 405 -9.28 -9.82 29.16
C TRP A 405 -8.61 -8.46 29.38
N GLY A 406 -9.39 -7.41 29.64
CA GLY A 406 -8.88 -6.09 29.98
C GLY A 406 -8.48 -5.23 28.78
N TRP A 407 -9.24 -5.33 27.70
CA TRP A 407 -9.12 -4.45 26.54
C TRP A 407 -9.26 -2.98 26.90
N LYS A 408 -8.54 -2.14 26.18
CA LYS A 408 -8.50 -0.70 26.37
C LYS A 408 -8.63 0.07 25.06
N ILE A 409 -9.18 1.27 25.15
CA ILE A 409 -8.94 2.30 24.14
C ILE A 409 -7.81 3.19 24.66
N ARG A 410 -6.81 3.42 23.81
CA ARG A 410 -5.62 4.21 24.11
C ARG A 410 -5.52 5.38 23.14
N LYS A 411 -5.05 6.53 23.62
CA LYS A 411 -4.70 7.66 22.77
C LYS A 411 -3.57 7.25 21.84
N TYR A 412 -3.72 7.56 20.55
CA TYR A 412 -2.76 7.24 19.52
C TYR A 412 -2.14 8.53 18.95
N PRO A 413 -0.99 8.99 19.48
CA PRO A 413 -0.25 10.11 18.93
C PRO A 413 0.39 9.71 17.61
N HIS A 414 0.08 10.44 16.53
CA HIS A 414 0.51 10.14 15.17
C HIS A 414 0.67 11.43 14.36
N TYR A 415 1.18 11.31 13.15
CA TYR A 415 1.11 12.34 12.10
C TYR A 415 0.38 11.79 10.89
N GLU A 416 -0.14 12.69 10.07
CA GLU A 416 -0.97 12.37 8.92
C GLU A 416 -0.39 12.92 7.62
N HIS A 417 -0.80 12.33 6.49
CA HIS A 417 -0.48 12.82 5.15
C HIS A 417 1.00 13.07 4.90
N VAL A 418 1.81 12.06 5.23
CA VAL A 418 3.24 12.05 4.93
C VAL A 418 3.48 11.25 3.66
N GLY A 419 4.10 11.88 2.67
CA GLY A 419 4.44 11.23 1.40
C GLY A 419 5.94 11.09 1.21
N VAL A 420 6.37 9.98 0.57
CA VAL A 420 7.73 9.79 0.05
C VAL A 420 7.61 9.29 -1.38
N GLU A 421 8.14 10.02 -2.36
CA GLU A 421 7.93 9.60 -3.74
C GLU A 421 8.98 10.10 -4.75
N ASP A 422 9.07 9.35 -5.87
CA ASP A 422 9.87 9.70 -7.05
C ASP A 422 11.36 9.89 -6.77
N LEU A 423 11.97 8.97 -6.02
CA LEU A 423 13.39 9.02 -5.70
C LEU A 423 13.97 7.61 -5.50
N THR A 424 15.29 7.54 -5.39
CA THR A 424 16.05 6.32 -5.10
C THR A 424 16.81 6.49 -3.79
N PHE A 425 16.72 5.51 -2.90
CA PHE A 425 17.64 5.33 -1.79
C PHE A 425 18.76 4.38 -2.19
N GLU A 426 20.00 4.76 -1.94
CA GLU A 426 21.16 3.93 -2.28
C GLU A 426 22.06 3.75 -1.07
N GLY A 427 22.38 2.50 -0.77
CA GLY A 427 23.37 2.09 0.22
C GLY A 427 24.44 1.20 -0.43
N ARG A 428 25.26 0.59 0.41
CA ARG A 428 26.36 -0.32 0.01
C ARG A 428 26.34 -1.59 0.86
N SER A 429 25.17 -2.23 0.94
CA SER A 429 25.04 -3.51 1.67
C SER A 429 26.02 -4.55 1.14
N LYS A 430 26.44 -5.48 1.99
CA LYS A 430 27.37 -6.55 1.62
C LYS A 430 26.84 -7.38 0.46
N GLU A 431 27.73 -7.92 -0.35
CA GLU A 431 27.37 -8.80 -1.48
C GLU A 431 26.64 -10.05 -1.00
N ASN A 432 27.13 -10.66 0.06
CA ASN A 432 26.53 -11.84 0.67
C ASN A 432 26.32 -11.58 2.16
N PHE A 433 25.11 -11.16 2.54
CA PHE A 433 24.83 -10.93 3.94
C PHE A 433 24.63 -12.25 4.70
N GLY A 434 25.03 -12.26 5.98
CA GLY A 434 24.75 -13.37 6.89
C GLY A 434 23.59 -13.00 7.80
N HIS A 435 22.45 -13.68 7.68
CA HIS A 435 21.29 -13.42 8.52
C HIS A 435 21.64 -13.52 10.00
N HIS A 436 21.48 -12.44 10.73
CA HIS A 436 21.84 -12.30 12.15
C HIS A 436 23.33 -12.56 12.48
N ALA A 437 24.22 -12.40 11.49
CA ALA A 437 25.65 -12.59 11.71
C ALA A 437 26.30 -11.39 12.40
N SER A 438 25.91 -10.18 12.02
CA SER A 438 26.41 -8.94 12.61
C SER A 438 25.44 -7.78 12.34
N TRP A 439 25.65 -6.65 13.03
CA TRP A 439 24.93 -5.42 12.76
C TRP A 439 25.19 -4.88 11.34
N GLU A 440 26.37 -5.17 10.78
CA GLU A 440 26.74 -4.77 9.42
C GLU A 440 25.90 -5.53 8.38
N ASP A 441 25.56 -6.78 8.69
CA ASP A 441 24.71 -7.59 7.84
C ASP A 441 23.24 -7.14 7.93
N ASP A 442 22.71 -7.04 9.14
CA ASP A 442 21.29 -6.82 9.34
C ASP A 442 20.87 -5.37 9.21
N GLY A 443 21.75 -4.41 9.55
CA GLY A 443 21.28 -3.06 9.81
C GLY A 443 22.14 -1.90 9.29
N ALA A 444 23.30 -2.15 8.68
CA ALA A 444 24.22 -1.08 8.32
C ALA A 444 23.63 -0.02 7.38
N TYR A 445 22.73 -0.40 6.50
CA TYR A 445 22.12 0.47 5.48
C TYR A 445 20.60 0.43 5.56
N LYS A 446 20.06 1.13 6.55
CA LYS A 446 18.63 1.33 6.77
C LYS A 446 18.23 2.75 6.36
N PRO A 447 17.72 2.99 5.15
CA PRO A 447 17.48 4.35 4.66
C PRO A 447 16.26 5.02 5.31
N LEU A 448 15.17 4.30 5.54
CA LEU A 448 13.90 4.93 5.87
C LEU A 448 13.06 4.11 6.85
N ASN A 449 12.50 4.80 7.84
CA ASN A 449 11.45 4.30 8.71
C ASN A 449 10.27 5.28 8.76
N MET A 450 9.05 4.76 8.75
CA MET A 450 7.80 5.49 8.89
C MET A 450 7.04 4.94 10.11
N MET A 451 6.89 5.75 11.17
CA MET A 451 6.35 5.26 12.43
C MET A 451 5.28 6.18 13.01
N ARG A 452 4.18 5.59 13.41
CA ARG A 452 3.00 6.30 13.95
C ARG A 452 2.50 7.35 12.96
N LEU A 453 2.19 6.87 11.77
CA LEU A 453 1.59 7.66 10.70
C LEU A 453 0.22 7.09 10.34
N THR A 454 -0.68 7.96 9.90
CA THR A 454 -1.94 7.57 9.27
C THR A 454 -2.08 8.25 7.92
N ASP A 455 -2.88 7.68 7.02
CA ASP A 455 -3.13 8.24 5.69
C ASP A 455 -1.86 8.76 5.00
N SER A 456 -0.82 7.92 5.01
CA SER A 456 0.50 8.26 4.51
C SER A 456 0.94 7.29 3.43
N TRP A 457 1.91 7.67 2.60
CA TRP A 457 2.28 6.85 1.46
C TRP A 457 3.76 6.90 1.12
N ILE A 458 4.22 5.82 0.50
CA ILE A 458 5.46 5.77 -0.27
C ILE A 458 5.16 5.13 -1.62
N ARG A 459 5.59 5.77 -2.69
CA ARG A 459 5.35 5.30 -4.06
C ARG A 459 6.43 5.73 -5.04
N ARG A 460 6.63 4.93 -6.08
CA ARG A 460 7.64 5.19 -7.13
C ARG A 460 9.03 5.46 -6.53
N VAL A 461 9.46 4.55 -5.67
CA VAL A 461 10.73 4.64 -4.94
C VAL A 461 11.55 3.38 -5.21
N ASP A 462 12.85 3.56 -5.42
CA ASP A 462 13.80 2.45 -5.51
C ASP A 462 14.66 2.40 -4.25
N PHE A 463 14.94 1.17 -3.81
CA PHE A 463 15.92 0.87 -2.77
C PHE A 463 17.03 0.02 -3.39
N ARG A 464 18.26 0.54 -3.37
CA ARG A 464 19.40 -0.10 -4.03
C ARG A 464 20.52 -0.39 -3.03
N GLY A 465 20.89 -1.66 -2.87
CA GLY A 465 22.00 -2.07 -2.00
C GLY A 465 21.80 -1.64 -0.54
N VAL A 466 20.61 -1.88 0.00
CA VAL A 466 20.23 -1.53 1.38
C VAL A 466 20.09 -2.78 2.24
N SER A 467 20.35 -2.68 3.54
CA SER A 467 20.15 -3.79 4.48
C SER A 467 18.68 -4.03 4.80
N GLU A 468 17.92 -2.96 5.02
CA GLU A 468 16.48 -2.97 5.15
C GLU A 468 15.91 -1.87 4.27
N ALA A 469 14.90 -2.17 3.46
CA ALA A 469 14.34 -1.17 2.54
C ALA A 469 13.46 -0.15 3.30
N LEU A 470 12.37 -0.61 3.89
CA LEU A 470 11.40 0.23 4.58
C LEU A 470 10.71 -0.53 5.70
N SER A 471 10.55 0.12 6.84
CA SER A 471 9.63 -0.33 7.88
C SER A 471 8.52 0.70 8.10
N ILE A 472 7.26 0.24 8.04
CA ILE A 472 6.06 0.99 8.43
C ILE A 472 5.63 0.44 9.79
N VAL A 473 5.81 1.23 10.84
CA VAL A 473 5.73 0.74 12.22
C VAL A 473 4.62 1.45 12.99
N SER A 474 3.80 0.68 13.71
CA SER A 474 2.72 1.20 14.57
C SER A 474 1.88 2.27 13.85
N SER A 475 1.59 2.05 12.58
CA SER A 475 0.91 2.98 11.68
C SER A 475 -0.43 2.40 11.21
N ALA A 476 -1.29 3.23 10.65
CA ALA A 476 -2.56 2.78 10.12
C ALA A 476 -2.86 3.40 8.76
N ASN A 477 -3.56 2.65 7.91
CA ASN A 477 -4.06 3.14 6.62
C ASN A 477 -2.99 3.86 5.79
N CYS A 478 -1.81 3.22 5.69
CA CYS A 478 -0.72 3.69 4.83
C CYS A 478 -0.57 2.78 3.61
N SER A 479 -0.07 3.35 2.51
CA SER A 479 0.19 2.61 1.28
C SER A 479 1.66 2.67 0.89
N ALA A 480 2.26 1.51 0.60
CA ALA A 480 3.59 1.38 0.03
C ALA A 480 3.48 0.63 -1.30
N TYR A 481 3.72 1.30 -2.42
CA TYR A 481 3.51 0.67 -3.72
C TYR A 481 4.38 1.24 -4.84
N ASP A 482 4.51 0.46 -5.92
CA ASP A 482 5.36 0.80 -7.05
C ASP A 482 6.80 1.06 -6.60
N ILE A 483 7.38 0.05 -5.94
CA ILE A 483 8.70 0.07 -5.32
C ILE A 483 9.58 -0.97 -6.00
N GLU A 484 10.83 -0.63 -6.27
CA GLU A 484 11.85 -1.58 -6.71
C GLU A 484 12.93 -1.74 -5.62
N ILE A 485 13.31 -2.98 -5.34
CA ILE A 485 14.46 -3.32 -4.49
C ILE A 485 15.50 -3.95 -5.39
N SER A 486 16.75 -3.47 -5.36
CA SER A 486 17.80 -3.92 -6.27
C SER A 486 19.20 -3.81 -5.63
N GLY A 487 20.22 -4.28 -6.36
CA GLY A 487 21.59 -4.33 -5.86
C GLY A 487 21.82 -5.55 -4.97
N ASN A 488 22.73 -5.44 -4.02
CA ASN A 488 23.00 -6.52 -3.07
C ASN A 488 21.79 -6.73 -2.16
N ARG A 489 21.42 -8.01 -1.99
CA ARG A 489 20.32 -8.37 -1.09
C ARG A 489 20.69 -8.07 0.34
N GLY A 490 19.80 -7.45 1.07
CA GLY A 490 19.93 -7.18 2.48
C GLY A 490 19.08 -8.10 3.36
N HIS A 491 18.83 -7.67 4.58
CA HIS A 491 18.10 -8.43 5.58
C HIS A 491 16.58 -8.41 5.35
N SER A 492 16.01 -7.27 4.94
CA SER A 492 14.55 -7.19 4.73
C SER A 492 14.10 -6.20 3.66
N GLY A 493 12.96 -6.54 3.05
CA GLY A 493 12.25 -5.70 2.09
C GLY A 493 11.36 -4.63 2.74
N VAL A 494 10.17 -4.41 2.20
CA VAL A 494 9.17 -3.48 2.73
C VAL A 494 8.30 -4.19 3.76
N ARG A 495 8.28 -3.73 5.00
CA ARG A 495 7.57 -4.39 6.09
C ARG A 495 6.53 -3.50 6.76
N SER A 496 5.36 -4.08 7.03
CA SER A 496 4.37 -3.57 7.98
C SER A 496 4.62 -4.22 9.34
N GLN A 497 4.92 -3.43 10.37
CA GLN A 497 5.23 -3.92 11.71
C GLN A 497 4.27 -3.32 12.74
N SER A 498 3.57 -4.15 13.50
CA SER A 498 2.60 -3.71 14.52
C SER A 498 1.66 -2.60 14.02
N SER A 499 1.17 -2.75 12.82
CA SER A 499 0.40 -1.73 12.11
C SER A 499 -0.98 -2.25 11.70
N SER A 500 -1.92 -1.37 11.43
CA SER A 500 -3.27 -1.76 11.01
C SER A 500 -3.56 -1.30 9.58
N ARG A 501 -4.09 -2.21 8.74
CA ARG A 501 -4.61 -1.92 7.39
C ARG A 501 -3.60 -1.21 6.49
N ILE A 502 -2.41 -1.79 6.40
CA ILE A 502 -1.36 -1.32 5.48
C ILE A 502 -1.53 -2.02 4.13
N PHE A 503 -1.43 -1.26 3.04
CA PHE A 503 -1.35 -1.78 1.69
C PHE A 503 0.10 -1.81 1.22
N ILE A 504 0.59 -2.98 0.80
CA ILE A 504 1.91 -3.16 0.18
C ILE A 504 1.69 -3.79 -1.19
N GLY A 505 1.89 -3.01 -2.25
CA GLY A 505 1.56 -3.46 -3.60
C GLY A 505 2.61 -3.11 -4.65
N LYS A 506 2.75 -3.96 -5.67
CA LYS A 506 3.71 -3.76 -6.77
C LYS A 506 5.13 -3.49 -6.26
N VAL A 507 5.57 -4.23 -5.26
CA VAL A 507 6.97 -4.25 -4.85
C VAL A 507 7.69 -5.30 -5.70
N CYS A 508 8.63 -4.84 -6.51
CA CYS A 508 9.44 -5.68 -7.37
C CYS A 508 10.82 -5.87 -6.76
N ASP A 509 11.08 -7.03 -6.18
CA ASP A 509 12.39 -7.35 -5.63
C ASP A 509 13.27 -8.02 -6.69
N ARG A 510 14.33 -7.32 -7.06
CA ARG A 510 15.37 -7.76 -7.99
C ARG A 510 16.75 -7.80 -7.33
N SER A 511 16.78 -7.76 -6.00
CA SER A 511 18.03 -7.83 -5.26
C SER A 511 18.73 -9.16 -5.54
N ARG A 512 20.06 -9.14 -5.51
CA ARG A 512 20.92 -10.27 -5.84
C ARG A 512 21.89 -10.55 -4.70
N GLY A 513 22.40 -11.76 -4.68
CA GLY A 513 23.27 -12.23 -3.62
C GLY A 513 22.53 -13.21 -2.72
N GLN A 514 23.27 -14.16 -2.23
CA GLN A 514 22.75 -15.23 -1.39
C GLN A 514 22.93 -14.84 0.07
N ALA A 515 21.91 -15.05 0.88
CA ALA A 515 22.06 -15.00 2.31
C ALA A 515 22.97 -16.15 2.73
N VAL A 516 24.12 -15.85 3.31
CA VAL A 516 25.02 -16.86 3.85
C VAL A 516 24.62 -17.14 5.29
N SER A 517 24.20 -18.36 5.55
CA SER A 517 23.85 -18.82 6.89
C SER A 517 25.05 -19.54 7.49
N PRO A 518 25.38 -19.28 8.78
CA PRO A 518 26.28 -20.18 9.47
C PRO A 518 25.68 -21.60 9.51
N PRO A 519 26.49 -22.66 9.60
CA PRO A 519 25.96 -24.01 9.65
C PRO A 519 25.21 -24.21 10.98
N TYR A 520 23.91 -24.08 10.97
CA TYR A 520 23.05 -24.34 12.12
C TYR A 520 22.74 -25.84 12.24
N THR A 521 23.75 -26.62 12.55
CA THR A 521 23.61 -28.08 12.66
C THR A 521 22.76 -28.53 13.84
N SER A 522 22.62 -27.70 14.87
CA SER A 522 21.87 -28.04 16.10
C SER A 522 20.40 -27.62 16.09
N THR A 523 20.01 -26.76 15.17
CA THR A 523 18.66 -26.15 15.15
C THR A 523 17.80 -26.59 13.99
N GLY A 524 18.34 -27.38 13.07
CA GLY A 524 17.60 -27.85 11.90
C GLY A 524 17.43 -26.81 10.79
N TYR A 525 18.11 -25.68 10.86
CA TYR A 525 18.13 -24.73 9.75
C TYR A 525 18.96 -25.27 8.59
N PHE A 526 18.46 -25.05 7.39
CA PHE A 526 19.21 -25.37 6.18
C PHE A 526 20.12 -24.20 5.83
N GLU A 527 21.34 -24.51 5.43
CA GLU A 527 22.29 -23.54 4.94
C GLU A 527 21.67 -22.75 3.77
N ASN A 528 21.72 -21.42 3.83
CA ASN A 528 21.23 -20.51 2.82
C ASN A 528 19.72 -20.56 2.52
N ALA A 529 18.91 -21.15 3.36
CA ALA A 529 17.48 -21.23 3.16
C ALA A 529 16.74 -20.17 3.96
N GLY A 530 15.87 -19.40 3.29
CA GLY A 530 14.90 -18.51 3.91
C GLY A 530 15.50 -17.40 4.78
N GLN A 531 16.62 -16.82 4.39
CA GLN A 531 17.36 -15.88 5.22
C GLN A 531 16.99 -14.40 4.99
N TYR A 532 16.22 -14.13 3.96
CA TYR A 532 15.76 -12.78 3.62
C TYR A 532 14.30 -12.60 4.02
N HIS A 533 14.02 -11.57 4.85
CA HIS A 533 12.65 -11.22 5.18
C HIS A 533 11.99 -10.50 4.00
N ALA A 534 11.17 -11.20 3.28
CA ALA A 534 10.43 -10.66 2.14
C ALA A 534 9.55 -9.46 2.54
N SER A 535 9.16 -8.67 1.54
CA SER A 535 8.15 -7.63 1.75
C SER A 535 6.86 -8.26 2.26
N GLY A 536 6.36 -7.77 3.40
CA GLY A 536 5.25 -8.42 4.08
C GLY A 536 4.91 -7.80 5.43
N VAL A 537 4.42 -8.63 6.32
CA VAL A 537 3.95 -8.25 7.66
C VAL A 537 4.81 -8.88 8.74
N SER A 538 4.93 -8.20 9.87
CA SER A 538 5.57 -8.72 11.07
C SER A 538 4.93 -8.19 12.34
N ASN A 539 5.27 -8.83 13.47
CA ASN A 539 4.72 -8.52 14.78
C ASN A 539 3.18 -8.59 14.83
N THR A 540 2.52 -7.60 15.41
CA THR A 540 1.07 -7.57 15.60
C THR A 540 0.32 -6.85 14.48
N SER A 541 0.80 -6.92 13.23
CA SER A 541 0.12 -6.29 12.10
C SER A 541 -1.25 -6.90 11.84
N LEU A 542 -2.25 -6.07 11.60
CA LEU A 542 -3.65 -6.45 11.39
C LEU A 542 -4.18 -5.88 10.06
N GLY A 543 -4.94 -6.68 9.31
CA GLY A 543 -5.68 -6.22 8.14
C GLY A 543 -4.80 -5.72 6.99
N ALA A 544 -3.54 -6.14 6.90
CA ALA A 544 -2.65 -5.76 5.82
C ALA A 544 -3.02 -6.47 4.50
N VAL A 545 -2.87 -5.77 3.38
CA VAL A 545 -3.04 -6.32 2.05
C VAL A 545 -1.72 -6.31 1.31
N LEU A 546 -1.30 -7.48 0.85
CA LEU A 546 -0.13 -7.69 0.00
C LEU A 546 -0.61 -8.01 -1.42
N TRP A 547 -0.29 -7.15 -2.39
CA TRP A 547 -0.82 -7.30 -3.73
C TRP A 547 0.24 -7.17 -4.82
N ASN A 548 0.31 -8.16 -5.72
CA ASN A 548 1.17 -8.16 -6.90
C ASN A 548 2.64 -7.83 -6.58
N ASN A 549 3.17 -8.46 -5.52
CA ASN A 549 4.56 -8.33 -5.13
C ASN A 549 5.38 -9.47 -5.71
N THR A 550 6.63 -9.21 -6.08
CA THR A 550 7.62 -10.25 -6.40
C THR A 550 8.65 -10.31 -5.30
N TRP A 551 9.05 -11.52 -4.95
CA TRP A 551 10.07 -11.78 -3.94
C TRP A 551 11.26 -12.43 -4.60
N GLY A 552 12.46 -12.07 -4.17
CA GLY A 552 13.66 -12.72 -4.62
C GLY A 552 13.75 -14.19 -4.18
N ASP A 553 14.73 -14.90 -4.71
CA ASP A 553 15.08 -16.23 -4.21
C ASP A 553 15.47 -16.15 -2.73
N ASP A 554 15.41 -17.23 -2.01
CA ASP A 554 15.69 -17.32 -0.56
C ASP A 554 14.81 -16.45 0.35
N ALA A 555 13.75 -15.88 -0.16
CA ALA A 555 12.83 -15.12 0.65
C ALA A 555 11.96 -16.03 1.53
N PHE A 556 11.72 -15.61 2.75
CA PHE A 556 10.71 -16.23 3.61
C PHE A 556 9.84 -15.18 4.28
N PHE A 557 8.63 -15.57 4.64
CA PHE A 557 7.75 -14.72 5.39
C PHE A 557 8.04 -14.86 6.88
N GLU A 558 8.17 -13.74 7.56
CA GLU A 558 8.30 -13.72 8.99
C GLU A 558 6.98 -14.23 9.63
N SER A 559 7.05 -15.39 10.25
CA SER A 559 5.88 -16.07 10.81
C SER A 559 5.79 -16.02 12.34
N HIS A 560 6.78 -15.49 13.01
CA HIS A 560 6.82 -15.41 14.47
C HIS A 560 6.12 -14.17 15.02
N SER A 561 5.39 -13.46 14.20
CA SER A 561 4.39 -12.53 14.69
C SER A 561 3.41 -13.32 15.56
N ARG A 562 3.26 -12.89 16.79
CA ARG A 562 2.45 -13.59 17.78
C ARG A 562 0.99 -13.70 17.40
N GLN A 563 0.56 -12.90 16.41
CA GLN A 563 -0.81 -12.88 15.91
C GLN A 563 -0.85 -12.41 14.46
N PRO A 564 -0.41 -13.25 13.52
CA PRO A 564 -0.49 -12.89 12.13
C PRO A 564 -1.96 -12.77 11.71
N ARG A 565 -2.39 -11.57 11.39
CA ARG A 565 -3.71 -11.24 10.86
C ARG A 565 -3.56 -10.51 9.52
N ALA A 566 -2.68 -11.00 8.70
CA ALA A 566 -2.53 -10.54 7.33
C ALA A 566 -3.52 -11.22 6.39
#